data_d6285ac1d7e845f699e04ea34e38ad2e
#
_entry.id   d6285ac1d7e845f699e04ea34e38ad2e
#
_cell.length_a   1.000
_cell.length_b   1.000
_cell.length_c   1.000
_cell.angle_alpha   90.00
_cell.angle_beta   90.00
_cell.angle_gamma   90.00
#
_symmetry.space_group_name_H-M   'P 1'
#
loop_
_entity.id
_entity.type
_entity.pdbx_description
1 polymer ?
#
loop_
_entity_poly.entity_id
_entity_poly.type
_entity_poly.pdbx_seq_one_letter_code
_entity_poly.pdbx_strand_id
1 'polypeptide(L)'
;MKIILLFLHLCCCWALSDQAFTKEVPFELKGKVKMLYTTMVSLEPGVTLDQNNDLYKHQKVYFDEQGKVVSRTLYKDDGQEDGTQVFSFDKKGFLTEMKITDKNNLLANEVRTLVYNKEKTEAIAKRFVVAEMHTVYPTKYVFDKRKRPIEITDYFPNEKDIIQKERFEYNAAGKITANIKERMNGSVVISTFLTYNAQNQIVKELTEVTQNGSTIYKLEATFAYTDKMGFPTEQVTVINGGAPTRCSYEYQWDAKGNWTEKRFVVNGKAMAAVKREITYY
;
A
#
# COMPACT_ATOMS: atom_id res chain seq x y z
N MET A 1 0.01 -8.28 -29.66
CA MET A 1 -0.87 -8.67 -28.56
C MET A 1 -0.29 -8.05 -27.30
N LYS A 2 -0.83 -6.91 -26.84
CA LYS A 2 -0.37 -6.27 -25.59
C LYS A 2 -0.92 -7.11 -24.44
N ILE A 3 -0.13 -8.01 -23.89
CA ILE A 3 -0.38 -8.61 -22.59
C ILE A 3 -0.08 -7.49 -21.59
N ILE A 4 -1.10 -6.68 -21.32
CA ILE A 4 -1.04 -5.73 -20.19
C ILE A 4 -0.96 -6.64 -18.97
N LEU A 5 0.16 -6.59 -18.26
CA LEU A 5 0.31 -7.24 -16.97
C LEU A 5 -0.60 -6.53 -15.95
N LEU A 6 -1.91 -6.69 -16.13
CA LEU A 6 -2.93 -6.31 -15.15
C LEU A 6 -2.74 -7.08 -13.82
N PHE A 7 -1.85 -8.07 -13.82
CA PHE A 7 -1.51 -8.92 -12.68
C PHE A 7 -0.88 -8.20 -11.50
N LEU A 8 -0.31 -7.04 -11.73
CA LEU A 8 0.40 -6.29 -10.70
C LEU A 8 -0.51 -5.40 -9.86
N HIS A 9 -1.72 -5.14 -10.31
CA HIS A 9 -2.72 -4.42 -9.52
C HIS A 9 -3.20 -5.20 -8.28
N LEU A 10 -2.94 -6.47 -8.22
CA LEU A 10 -3.69 -7.39 -7.38
C LEU A 10 -3.13 -7.72 -6.02
N CYS A 11 -1.91 -7.43 -5.73
CA CYS A 11 -1.42 -7.50 -4.36
C CYS A 11 -1.61 -6.19 -3.59
N CYS A 12 -2.40 -5.25 -4.09
CA CYS A 12 -2.25 -3.84 -3.77
C CYS A 12 -3.50 -3.06 -3.52
N CYS A 13 -4.52 -3.65 -3.03
CA CYS A 13 -5.48 -2.89 -2.25
C CYS A 13 -4.87 -2.34 -0.95
N TRP A 14 -3.61 -2.59 -0.77
CA TRP A 14 -2.72 -1.96 0.19
C TRP A 14 -2.10 -0.68 -0.37
N ALA A 15 -2.59 -0.14 -1.48
CA ALA A 15 -2.25 1.20 -1.92
C ALA A 15 -2.70 2.16 -0.84
N LEU A 16 -1.87 2.27 0.05
CA LEU A 16 -1.60 3.14 1.16
C LEU A 16 -1.96 4.59 0.85
N SER A 17 -3.24 4.89 0.86
CA SER A 17 -3.60 6.17 1.41
C SER A 17 -3.19 6.09 2.88
N ASP A 18 -2.06 6.69 3.23
CA ASP A 18 -1.66 6.99 4.60
C ASP A 18 -1.53 5.83 5.63
N GLN A 19 -1.48 4.56 5.23
CA GLN A 19 -1.24 3.42 6.14
C GLN A 19 0.18 3.40 6.76
N ALA A 20 1.04 4.35 6.42
CA ALA A 20 2.28 4.60 7.16
C ALA A 20 2.07 4.87 8.67
N PHE A 21 0.82 5.07 9.08
CA PHE A 21 0.44 5.33 10.47
C PHE A 21 0.30 4.08 11.32
N THR A 22 0.18 2.90 10.74
CA THR A 22 0.06 1.68 11.50
C THR A 22 1.41 0.98 11.61
N LYS A 23 1.64 0.31 12.73
CA LYS A 23 2.83 -0.53 12.96
C LYS A 23 2.96 -1.69 11.96
N GLU A 24 1.96 -1.91 11.14
CA GLU A 24 1.90 -2.97 10.16
C GLU A 24 2.40 -2.44 8.81
N VAL A 25 3.73 -2.27 8.73
CA VAL A 25 4.37 -2.12 7.43
C VAL A 25 4.17 -3.43 6.67
N PRO A 26 3.62 -3.43 5.44
CA PRO A 26 3.27 -4.66 4.71
C PRO A 26 4.50 -5.44 4.21
N PHE A 27 5.66 -5.20 4.80
CA PHE A 27 6.92 -5.82 4.36
C PHE A 27 7.18 -7.19 4.97
N GLU A 28 6.46 -7.57 6.06
CA GLU A 28 6.63 -8.84 6.80
C GLU A 28 8.11 -9.20 7.01
N LEU A 29 8.90 -8.21 7.47
CA LEU A 29 10.34 -8.34 7.62
C LEU A 29 10.70 -9.02 8.95
N LYS A 30 11.66 -9.95 8.90
CA LYS A 30 12.23 -10.62 10.07
C LYS A 30 13.56 -9.98 10.47
N GLY A 31 13.79 -9.89 11.77
CA GLY A 31 15.00 -9.25 12.32
C GLY A 31 14.89 -7.73 12.42
N LYS A 32 15.94 -7.11 12.96
CA LYS A 32 16.02 -5.64 13.07
C LYS A 32 16.52 -5.07 11.74
N VAL A 33 15.59 -4.76 10.86
CA VAL A 33 15.91 -4.17 9.54
C VAL A 33 16.14 -2.68 9.70
N LYS A 34 17.25 -2.19 9.13
CA LYS A 34 17.64 -0.78 9.07
C LYS A 34 17.18 -0.14 7.77
N MET A 35 17.31 -0.87 6.66
CA MET A 35 16.94 -0.38 5.33
C MET A 35 16.45 -1.53 4.46
N LEU A 36 15.42 -1.25 3.69
CA LEU A 36 14.90 -2.10 2.62
C LEU A 36 14.94 -1.31 1.31
N TYR A 37 15.68 -1.79 0.33
CA TYR A 37 15.65 -1.30 -1.03
C TYR A 37 14.88 -2.28 -1.89
N THR A 38 13.87 -1.81 -2.59
CA THR A 38 13.02 -2.63 -3.46
C THR A 38 13.13 -2.11 -4.89
N THR A 39 13.33 -3.01 -5.83
CA THR A 39 13.30 -2.73 -7.27
C THR A 39 12.40 -3.73 -7.97
N MET A 40 11.76 -3.32 -9.04
CA MET A 40 11.01 -4.19 -9.92
C MET A 40 11.62 -4.17 -11.31
N VAL A 41 11.84 -5.35 -11.86
CA VAL A 41 12.45 -5.51 -13.18
C VAL A 41 11.57 -6.38 -14.07
N SER A 42 11.41 -5.98 -15.35
CA SER A 42 10.87 -6.85 -16.37
C SER A 42 11.91 -7.88 -16.77
N LEU A 43 11.53 -9.14 -16.90
CA LEU A 43 12.38 -10.22 -17.39
C LEU A 43 12.09 -10.56 -18.85
N GLU A 44 11.05 -9.97 -19.42
CA GLU A 44 10.62 -10.18 -20.79
C GLU A 44 10.50 -8.88 -21.58
N PRO A 45 10.99 -8.83 -22.82
CA PRO A 45 10.84 -7.67 -23.69
C PRO A 45 9.36 -7.32 -23.93
N GLY A 46 9.01 -6.05 -23.86
CA GLY A 46 7.67 -5.55 -24.11
C GLY A 46 6.66 -5.74 -22.97
N VAL A 47 7.09 -6.27 -21.82
CA VAL A 47 6.29 -6.29 -20.59
C VAL A 47 6.40 -4.91 -19.94
N THR A 48 5.28 -4.19 -19.87
CA THR A 48 5.17 -2.95 -19.10
C THR A 48 4.79 -3.30 -17.66
N LEU A 49 5.59 -2.86 -16.71
CA LEU A 49 5.34 -3.04 -15.30
C LEU A 49 4.43 -1.91 -14.80
N ASP A 50 3.41 -2.27 -14.01
CA ASP A 50 2.61 -1.25 -13.33
C ASP A 50 3.35 -0.77 -12.08
N GLN A 51 3.86 0.44 -12.18
CA GLN A 51 4.62 1.08 -11.11
C GLN A 51 3.74 1.80 -10.08
N ASN A 52 2.42 1.81 -10.26
CA ASN A 52 1.51 2.42 -9.29
C ASN A 52 1.37 1.58 -8.01
N ASN A 53 1.98 0.40 -7.98
CA ASN A 53 2.00 -0.48 -6.84
C ASN A 53 3.12 -0.10 -5.85
N ASP A 54 2.75 0.51 -4.73
CA ASP A 54 3.70 0.98 -3.71
C ASP A 54 4.61 -0.12 -3.13
N LEU A 55 4.19 -1.39 -3.15
CA LEU A 55 5.02 -2.50 -2.67
C LEU A 55 6.17 -2.86 -3.60
N TYR A 56 6.05 -2.51 -4.87
CA TYR A 56 7.01 -2.86 -5.91
C TYR A 56 7.68 -1.64 -6.52
N LYS A 57 7.35 -0.45 -6.04
CA LYS A 57 8.04 0.77 -6.46
C LYS A 57 9.53 0.66 -6.22
N HIS A 58 10.28 1.26 -7.10
CA HIS A 58 11.70 1.49 -6.94
C HIS A 58 11.90 2.44 -5.76
N GLN A 59 12.19 1.90 -4.57
CA GLN A 59 12.22 2.68 -3.33
C GLN A 59 13.21 2.17 -2.30
N LYS A 60 13.71 3.09 -1.48
CA LYS A 60 14.40 2.79 -0.22
C LYS A 60 13.52 3.19 0.95
N VAL A 61 13.33 2.27 1.89
CA VAL A 61 12.59 2.49 3.14
C VAL A 61 13.55 2.34 4.30
N TYR A 62 13.59 3.33 5.17
CA TYR A 62 14.45 3.34 6.36
C TYR A 62 13.60 3.15 7.60
N PHE A 63 14.09 2.33 8.53
CA PHE A 63 13.42 1.99 9.77
C PHE A 63 14.25 2.46 10.96
N ASP A 64 13.60 2.78 12.08
CA ASP A 64 14.26 2.91 13.38
C ASP A 64 14.52 1.52 14.00
N GLU A 65 15.23 1.49 15.13
CA GLU A 65 15.51 0.24 15.86
C GLU A 65 14.27 -0.47 16.40
N GLN A 66 13.13 0.23 16.47
CA GLN A 66 11.82 -0.30 16.84
C GLN A 66 11.03 -0.84 15.65
N GLY A 67 11.59 -0.73 14.43
CA GLY A 67 10.98 -1.21 13.19
C GLY A 67 9.92 -0.27 12.60
N LYS A 68 9.86 1.00 13.03
CA LYS A 68 9.00 2.01 12.42
C LYS A 68 9.66 2.59 11.20
N VAL A 69 8.90 2.87 10.17
CA VAL A 69 9.37 3.63 9.00
C VAL A 69 9.62 5.08 9.41
N VAL A 70 10.86 5.55 9.23
CA VAL A 70 11.25 6.94 9.50
C VAL A 70 11.41 7.76 8.23
N SER A 71 11.73 7.11 7.12
CA SER A 71 11.72 7.78 5.82
C SER A 71 11.57 6.78 4.67
N ARG A 72 11.16 7.32 3.52
CA ARG A 72 11.07 6.59 2.26
C ARG A 72 11.61 7.49 1.15
N THR A 73 12.44 6.94 0.27
CA THR A 73 12.91 7.60 -0.96
C THR A 73 12.37 6.82 -2.15
N LEU A 74 11.71 7.51 -3.05
CA LEU A 74 11.20 6.97 -4.31
C LEU A 74 12.19 7.27 -5.44
N TYR A 75 12.30 6.36 -6.39
CA TYR A 75 13.17 6.48 -7.55
C TYR A 75 12.39 6.24 -8.84
N LYS A 76 12.83 6.88 -9.91
CA LYS A 76 12.41 6.59 -11.29
C LYS A 76 13.09 5.31 -11.79
N ASP A 77 12.67 4.82 -12.94
CA ASP A 77 13.27 3.64 -13.59
C ASP A 77 14.73 3.81 -13.95
N ASP A 78 15.15 5.05 -14.24
CA ASP A 78 16.54 5.40 -14.52
C ASP A 78 17.42 5.50 -13.27
N GLY A 79 16.86 5.23 -12.07
CA GLY A 79 17.53 5.29 -10.79
C GLY A 79 17.65 6.70 -10.20
N GLN A 80 17.13 7.74 -10.87
CA GLN A 80 17.09 9.08 -10.30
C GLN A 80 16.05 9.16 -9.18
N GLU A 81 16.36 9.92 -8.14
CA GLU A 81 15.44 10.15 -7.04
C GLU A 81 14.24 10.97 -7.51
N ASP A 82 13.04 10.45 -7.28
CA ASP A 82 11.76 11.04 -7.67
C ASP A 82 11.18 11.88 -6.53
N GLY A 83 11.30 11.40 -5.30
CA GLY A 83 10.82 12.11 -4.14
C GLY A 83 11.16 11.42 -2.82
N THR A 84 10.84 12.11 -1.71
CA THR A 84 11.04 11.59 -0.37
C THR A 84 9.80 11.77 0.49
N GLN A 85 9.65 10.87 1.46
CA GLN A 85 8.69 10.99 2.56
C GLN A 85 9.45 10.84 3.87
N VAL A 86 9.26 11.76 4.81
CA VAL A 86 9.89 11.72 6.13
C VAL A 86 8.80 11.75 7.19
N PHE A 87 8.92 10.87 8.18
CA PHE A 87 7.92 10.67 9.23
C PHE A 87 8.50 11.04 10.59
N SER A 88 7.81 11.88 11.35
CA SER A 88 8.16 12.28 12.70
C SER A 88 7.14 11.75 13.71
N PHE A 89 7.62 11.24 14.84
CA PHE A 89 6.77 10.62 15.87
C PHE A 89 6.98 11.29 17.23
N ASP A 90 5.92 11.32 18.05
CA ASP A 90 6.04 11.72 19.45
C ASP A 90 6.74 10.63 20.29
N LYS A 91 7.08 10.96 21.55
CA LYS A 91 7.72 10.02 22.49
C LYS A 91 6.90 8.75 22.78
N LYS A 92 5.60 8.75 22.50
CA LYS A 92 4.69 7.60 22.63
C LYS A 92 4.55 6.82 21.32
N GLY A 93 5.21 7.29 20.25
CA GLY A 93 5.24 6.65 18.94
C GLY A 93 4.04 6.95 18.06
N PHE A 94 3.28 8.01 18.32
CA PHE A 94 2.26 8.50 17.40
C PHE A 94 2.88 9.42 16.36
N LEU A 95 2.48 9.27 15.11
CA LEU A 95 2.92 10.13 14.04
C LEU A 95 2.45 11.57 14.29
N THR A 96 3.35 12.54 14.22
CA THR A 96 3.07 13.95 14.43
C THR A 96 3.21 14.77 13.17
N GLU A 97 4.10 14.36 12.28
CA GLU A 97 4.36 15.05 11.03
C GLU A 97 4.76 14.08 9.93
N MET A 98 4.34 14.37 8.71
CA MET A 98 4.83 13.75 7.49
C MET A 98 5.19 14.85 6.49
N LYS A 99 6.41 14.80 5.95
CA LYS A 99 6.87 15.66 4.86
C LYS A 99 6.97 14.85 3.60
N ILE A 100 6.36 15.33 2.52
CA ILE A 100 6.44 14.74 1.19
C ILE A 100 7.13 15.75 0.29
N THR A 101 8.17 15.31 -0.39
CA THR A 101 8.91 16.11 -1.36
C THR A 101 8.94 15.34 -2.67
N ASP A 102 8.47 15.97 -3.73
CA ASP A 102 8.55 15.48 -5.11
C ASP A 102 9.53 16.38 -5.86
N LYS A 103 10.57 15.82 -6.46
CA LYS A 103 11.60 16.60 -7.15
C LYS A 103 11.17 17.07 -8.53
N ASN A 104 10.19 16.41 -9.11
CA ASN A 104 9.71 16.68 -10.46
C ASN A 104 8.42 17.51 -10.49
N ASN A 105 7.68 17.48 -9.40
CA ASN A 105 6.44 18.23 -9.25
C ASN A 105 6.42 18.98 -7.92
N LEU A 106 6.90 20.22 -7.91
CA LEU A 106 6.91 21.07 -6.72
C LEU A 106 5.51 21.31 -6.14
N LEU A 107 4.46 21.17 -6.97
CA LEU A 107 3.06 21.28 -6.54
C LEU A 107 2.63 20.10 -5.65
N ALA A 108 3.35 18.98 -5.73
CA ALA A 108 3.12 17.79 -4.90
C ALA A 108 3.86 17.85 -3.55
N ASN A 109 4.68 18.87 -3.31
CA ASN A 109 5.35 19.03 -2.03
C ASN A 109 4.35 19.43 -0.95
N GLU A 110 4.30 18.63 0.12
CA GLU A 110 3.36 18.85 1.21
C GLU A 110 3.93 18.54 2.58
N VAL A 111 3.40 19.21 3.57
CA VAL A 111 3.61 18.90 4.99
C VAL A 111 2.27 18.59 5.61
N ARG A 112 2.17 17.46 6.29
CA ARG A 112 1.00 17.06 7.08
C ARG A 112 1.36 17.07 8.55
N THR A 113 0.67 17.88 9.35
CA THR A 113 0.82 17.92 10.80
C THR A 113 -0.40 17.31 11.45
N LEU A 114 -0.22 16.34 12.35
CA LEU A 114 -1.31 15.61 12.99
C LEU A 114 -1.52 16.10 14.43
N VAL A 115 -2.77 16.44 14.75
CA VAL A 115 -3.21 16.80 16.08
C VAL A 115 -4.23 15.78 16.55
N TYR A 116 -3.95 15.11 17.67
CA TYR A 116 -4.81 14.09 18.27
C TYR A 116 -5.71 14.68 19.34
N ASN A 117 -6.94 14.14 19.47
CA ASN A 117 -7.76 14.38 20.66
C ASN A 117 -7.10 13.74 21.90
N LYS A 118 -7.62 14.07 23.11
CA LYS A 118 -7.06 13.60 24.40
C LYS A 118 -7.05 12.07 24.50
N GLU A 119 -8.09 11.42 24.06
CA GLU A 119 -8.30 9.97 24.08
C GLU A 119 -7.53 9.25 22.97
N LYS A 120 -6.97 10.00 22.01
CA LYS A 120 -6.31 9.48 20.80
C LYS A 120 -7.18 8.51 20.00
N THR A 121 -8.47 8.79 19.95
CA THR A 121 -9.46 8.12 19.12
C THR A 121 -9.71 8.83 17.80
N GLU A 122 -9.30 10.09 17.72
CA GLU A 122 -9.36 10.89 16.49
C GLU A 122 -8.07 11.69 16.31
N ALA A 123 -7.72 11.95 15.08
CA ALA A 123 -6.70 12.94 14.73
C ALA A 123 -7.18 13.77 13.53
N ILE A 124 -6.74 15.01 13.49
CA ILE A 124 -6.89 15.89 12.33
C ILE A 124 -5.49 16.16 11.80
N ALA A 125 -5.23 15.75 10.57
CA ALA A 125 -4.05 16.17 9.83
C ALA A 125 -4.38 17.43 9.05
N LYS A 126 -3.56 18.45 9.23
CA LYS A 126 -3.57 19.62 8.37
C LYS A 126 -2.53 19.43 7.28
N ARG A 127 -2.99 19.26 6.05
CA ARG A 127 -2.15 19.10 4.87
C ARG A 127 -1.92 20.48 4.26
N PHE A 128 -0.69 20.92 4.30
CA PHE A 128 -0.24 22.15 3.67
C PHE A 128 0.49 21.80 2.38
N VAL A 129 -0.03 22.25 1.24
CA VAL A 129 0.61 22.11 -0.07
C VAL A 129 1.51 23.32 -0.29
N VAL A 130 2.82 23.09 -0.43
CA VAL A 130 3.83 24.16 -0.45
C VAL A 130 3.60 25.17 -1.59
N ALA A 131 3.18 24.70 -2.76
CA ALA A 131 2.92 25.57 -3.91
C ALA A 131 1.66 26.43 -3.79
N GLU A 132 0.71 26.04 -2.96
CA GLU A 132 -0.55 26.74 -2.75
C GLU A 132 -0.54 27.62 -1.48
N MET A 133 0.56 28.12 -1.09
CA MET A 133 1.03 28.90 0.09
C MET A 133 0.04 29.19 1.25
N HIS A 134 -1.26 28.96 1.12
CA HIS A 134 -2.28 29.24 2.15
C HIS A 134 -3.43 28.22 2.16
N THR A 135 -3.43 27.24 1.29
CA THR A 135 -4.51 26.25 1.20
C THR A 135 -4.24 25.08 2.13
N VAL A 136 -5.13 24.83 3.08
CA VAL A 136 -5.07 23.70 4.00
C VAL A 136 -6.17 22.71 3.64
N TYR A 137 -5.78 21.47 3.36
CA TYR A 137 -6.70 20.35 3.15
C TYR A 137 -6.72 19.50 4.42
N PRO A 138 -7.79 19.54 5.23
CA PRO A 138 -7.84 18.73 6.43
C PRO A 138 -8.18 17.27 6.10
N THR A 139 -7.53 16.36 6.82
CA THR A 139 -7.85 14.93 6.82
C THR A 139 -8.20 14.51 8.24
N LYS A 140 -9.40 13.98 8.44
CA LYS A 140 -9.82 13.42 9.72
C LYS A 140 -9.56 11.93 9.75
N TYR A 141 -8.95 11.47 10.85
CA TYR A 141 -8.72 10.07 11.17
C TYR A 141 -9.57 9.67 12.37
N VAL A 142 -10.23 8.52 12.30
CA VAL A 142 -10.92 7.89 13.42
C VAL A 142 -10.25 6.55 13.69
N PHE A 143 -9.95 6.26 14.94
CA PHE A 143 -9.24 5.06 15.37
C PHE A 143 -10.12 4.18 16.26
N ASP A 144 -9.93 2.86 16.17
CA ASP A 144 -10.51 1.92 17.11
C ASP A 144 -9.77 1.92 18.46
N LYS A 145 -10.23 1.08 19.39
CA LYS A 145 -9.61 0.93 20.72
C LYS A 145 -8.17 0.40 20.66
N ARG A 146 -7.78 -0.26 19.56
CA ARG A 146 -6.41 -0.75 19.30
C ARG A 146 -5.55 0.27 18.56
N LYS A 147 -6.07 1.50 18.36
CA LYS A 147 -5.40 2.60 17.65
C LYS A 147 -5.15 2.33 16.16
N ARG A 148 -6.00 1.51 15.54
CA ARG A 148 -6.00 1.27 14.10
C ARG A 148 -7.00 2.21 13.44
N PRO A 149 -6.71 2.80 12.28
CA PRO A 149 -7.67 3.65 11.58
C PRO A 149 -8.88 2.83 11.14
N ILE A 150 -10.08 3.29 11.47
CA ILE A 150 -11.34 2.70 10.99
C ILE A 150 -12.03 3.59 9.97
N GLU A 151 -11.68 4.87 9.97
CA GLU A 151 -12.15 5.83 8.97
C GLU A 151 -11.12 6.92 8.72
N ILE A 152 -10.93 7.30 7.46
CA ILE A 152 -10.14 8.43 7.01
C ILE A 152 -11.03 9.26 6.10
N THR A 153 -11.14 10.57 6.36
CA THR A 153 -11.95 11.48 5.55
C THR A 153 -11.12 12.67 5.14
N ASP A 154 -10.93 12.87 3.84
CA ASP A 154 -10.28 14.03 3.26
C ASP A 154 -11.33 15.08 2.88
N TYR A 155 -11.08 16.32 3.26
CA TYR A 155 -11.95 17.45 3.01
C TYR A 155 -11.32 18.46 2.05
N PHE A 156 -12.17 19.20 1.33
CA PHE A 156 -11.77 20.45 0.69
C PHE A 156 -11.38 21.49 1.73
N PRO A 157 -10.68 22.59 1.34
CA PRO A 157 -10.26 23.63 2.28
C PRO A 157 -11.40 24.31 3.05
N ASN A 158 -12.64 24.24 2.55
CA ASN A 158 -13.82 24.76 3.24
C ASN A 158 -14.28 23.90 4.45
N GLU A 159 -13.62 22.74 4.70
CA GLU A 159 -13.88 21.79 5.78
C GLU A 159 -15.30 21.18 5.79
N LYS A 160 -16.08 21.39 4.74
CA LYS A 160 -17.47 20.91 4.62
C LYS A 160 -17.61 19.84 3.57
N ASP A 161 -17.01 20.08 2.41
CA ASP A 161 -17.13 19.17 1.28
C ASP A 161 -16.08 18.07 1.37
N ILE A 162 -16.51 16.81 1.16
CA ILE A 162 -15.67 15.65 1.24
C ILE A 162 -15.06 15.36 -0.13
N ILE A 163 -13.73 15.22 -0.20
CA ILE A 163 -13.00 14.78 -1.39
C ILE A 163 -13.13 13.27 -1.51
N GLN A 164 -12.80 12.57 -0.42
CA GLN A 164 -12.91 11.11 -0.34
C GLN A 164 -13.09 10.66 1.12
N LYS A 165 -13.68 9.48 1.25
CA LYS A 165 -13.85 8.80 2.54
C LYS A 165 -13.40 7.36 2.39
N GLU A 166 -12.60 6.87 3.33
CA GLU A 166 -12.10 5.51 3.34
C GLU A 166 -12.43 4.85 4.68
N ARG A 167 -12.95 3.63 4.65
CA ARG A 167 -13.33 2.86 5.84
C ARG A 167 -12.64 1.52 5.85
N PHE A 168 -12.26 1.06 7.04
CA PHE A 168 -11.56 -0.20 7.24
C PHE A 168 -12.31 -1.08 8.25
N GLU A 169 -12.41 -2.36 7.93
CA GLU A 169 -12.86 -3.38 8.87
C GLU A 169 -11.71 -4.35 9.17
N TYR A 170 -11.72 -4.90 10.37
CA TYR A 170 -10.67 -5.79 10.85
C TYR A 170 -11.24 -7.06 11.46
N ASN A 171 -10.58 -8.19 11.26
CA ASN A 171 -10.87 -9.41 12.00
C ASN A 171 -10.30 -9.35 13.45
N ALA A 172 -10.58 -10.39 14.24
CA ALA A 172 -10.10 -10.49 15.62
C ALA A 172 -8.56 -10.48 15.73
N ALA A 173 -7.84 -10.99 14.71
CA ALA A 173 -6.38 -10.98 14.63
C ALA A 173 -5.81 -9.61 14.23
N GLY A 174 -6.66 -8.62 13.88
CA GLY A 174 -6.23 -7.29 13.50
C GLY A 174 -5.95 -7.11 12.01
N LYS A 175 -6.23 -8.11 11.18
CA LYS A 175 -6.05 -8.02 9.73
C LYS A 175 -7.24 -7.34 9.09
N ILE A 176 -7.00 -6.51 8.07
CA ILE A 176 -8.06 -5.82 7.31
C ILE A 176 -8.90 -6.87 6.57
N THR A 177 -10.22 -6.83 6.76
CA THR A 177 -11.18 -7.68 6.04
C THR A 177 -11.97 -6.90 4.98
N ALA A 178 -12.10 -5.59 5.16
CA ALA A 178 -12.69 -4.72 4.16
C ALA A 178 -11.98 -3.37 4.13
N ASN A 179 -11.84 -2.82 2.93
CA ASN A 179 -11.46 -1.45 2.66
C ASN A 179 -12.45 -0.88 1.66
N ILE A 180 -13.15 0.20 2.03
CA ILE A 180 -14.16 0.84 1.20
C ILE A 180 -13.79 2.29 1.03
N LYS A 181 -13.51 2.70 -0.20
CA LYS A 181 -13.10 4.05 -0.58
C LYS A 181 -14.17 4.70 -1.46
N GLU A 182 -14.77 5.76 -0.94
CA GLU A 182 -15.77 6.57 -1.62
C GLU A 182 -15.12 7.87 -2.11
N ARG A 183 -15.36 8.23 -3.37
CA ARG A 183 -14.91 9.49 -3.99
C ARG A 183 -16.10 10.23 -4.58
N MET A 184 -15.94 11.56 -4.76
CA MET A 184 -16.94 12.40 -5.41
C MET A 184 -18.34 12.23 -4.82
N ASN A 185 -18.46 12.35 -3.49
CA ASN A 185 -19.72 12.19 -2.75
C ASN A 185 -20.44 10.85 -3.04
N GLY A 186 -19.66 9.77 -3.17
CA GLY A 186 -20.20 8.42 -3.39
C GLY A 186 -20.46 8.05 -4.85
N SER A 187 -20.18 8.96 -5.81
CA SER A 187 -20.36 8.63 -7.25
C SER A 187 -19.42 7.52 -7.71
N VAL A 188 -18.23 7.38 -7.08
CA VAL A 188 -17.30 6.26 -7.32
C VAL A 188 -16.99 5.61 -5.98
N VAL A 189 -17.23 4.29 -5.90
CA VAL A 189 -16.90 3.47 -4.73
C VAL A 189 -15.99 2.33 -5.16
N ILE A 190 -14.86 2.21 -4.46
CA ILE A 190 -13.93 1.09 -4.59
C ILE A 190 -14.02 0.28 -3.31
N SER A 191 -14.46 -0.97 -3.42
CA SER A 191 -14.60 -1.88 -2.28
C SER A 191 -13.67 -3.07 -2.45
N THR A 192 -12.86 -3.34 -1.44
CA THR A 192 -11.97 -4.50 -1.41
C THR A 192 -12.29 -5.33 -0.17
N PHE A 193 -12.51 -6.62 -0.37
CA PHE A 193 -12.80 -7.60 0.67
C PHE A 193 -11.73 -8.68 0.66
N LEU A 194 -11.20 -8.98 1.86
CA LEU A 194 -10.14 -9.96 2.06
C LEU A 194 -10.64 -11.11 2.93
N THR A 195 -10.45 -12.34 2.48
CA THR A 195 -10.75 -13.55 3.23
C THR A 195 -9.45 -14.23 3.66
N TYR A 196 -9.39 -14.70 4.89
CA TYR A 196 -8.22 -15.31 5.50
C TYR A 196 -8.48 -16.77 5.86
N ASN A 197 -7.44 -17.61 5.77
CA ASN A 197 -7.45 -18.95 6.35
C ASN A 197 -7.18 -18.93 7.88
N ALA A 198 -7.16 -20.10 8.52
CA ALA A 198 -6.88 -20.23 9.94
C ALA A 198 -5.46 -19.75 10.35
N GLN A 199 -4.51 -19.69 9.41
CA GLN A 199 -3.16 -19.18 9.61
C GLN A 199 -3.05 -17.66 9.37
N ASN A 200 -4.18 -16.95 9.22
CA ASN A 200 -4.25 -15.52 8.88
C ASN A 200 -3.54 -15.13 7.56
N GLN A 201 -3.53 -16.04 6.59
CA GLN A 201 -3.05 -15.79 5.23
C GLN A 201 -4.26 -15.45 4.34
N ILE A 202 -4.11 -14.47 3.44
CA ILE A 202 -5.17 -14.07 2.50
C ILE A 202 -5.37 -15.20 1.49
N VAL A 203 -6.56 -15.80 1.47
CA VAL A 203 -6.91 -16.86 0.49
C VAL A 203 -7.82 -16.35 -0.61
N LYS A 204 -8.50 -15.23 -0.40
CA LYS A 204 -9.33 -14.59 -1.42
C LYS A 204 -9.30 -13.07 -1.27
N GLU A 205 -9.27 -12.40 -2.40
CA GLU A 205 -9.50 -10.96 -2.54
C GLU A 205 -10.63 -10.74 -3.54
N LEU A 206 -11.54 -9.83 -3.21
CA LEU A 206 -12.57 -9.34 -4.11
C LEU A 206 -12.48 -7.82 -4.15
N THR A 207 -12.21 -7.25 -5.32
CA THR A 207 -12.24 -5.79 -5.53
C THR A 207 -13.34 -5.45 -6.52
N GLU A 208 -14.21 -4.53 -6.14
CA GLU A 208 -15.29 -4.01 -6.98
C GLU A 208 -15.17 -2.50 -7.08
N VAL A 209 -15.35 -1.97 -8.29
CA VAL A 209 -15.49 -0.54 -8.53
C VAL A 209 -16.90 -0.30 -9.05
N THR A 210 -17.64 0.53 -8.32
CA THR A 210 -18.96 0.97 -8.73
C THR A 210 -18.92 2.45 -9.11
N GLN A 211 -19.69 2.82 -10.14
CA GLN A 211 -19.89 4.20 -10.53
C GLN A 211 -21.39 4.45 -10.65
N ASN A 212 -21.88 5.46 -9.92
CA ASN A 212 -23.31 5.79 -9.85
C ASN A 212 -24.20 4.56 -9.54
N GLY A 213 -23.75 3.69 -8.62
CA GLY A 213 -24.44 2.48 -8.20
C GLY A 213 -24.32 1.27 -9.13
N SER A 214 -23.65 1.39 -10.28
CA SER A 214 -23.42 0.28 -11.20
C SER A 214 -21.99 -0.22 -11.09
N THR A 215 -21.80 -1.55 -10.99
CA THR A 215 -20.46 -2.17 -10.99
C THR A 215 -19.87 -2.08 -12.40
N ILE A 216 -18.76 -1.35 -12.53
CA ILE A 216 -18.03 -1.17 -13.79
C ILE A 216 -16.75 -2.03 -13.86
N TYR A 217 -16.28 -2.52 -12.72
CA TYR A 217 -15.11 -3.39 -12.64
C TYR A 217 -15.23 -4.33 -11.45
N LYS A 218 -14.91 -5.60 -11.69
CA LYS A 218 -14.86 -6.62 -10.65
C LYS A 218 -13.63 -7.49 -10.84
N LEU A 219 -12.91 -7.72 -9.76
CA LEU A 219 -11.73 -8.54 -9.73
C LEU A 219 -11.83 -9.52 -8.58
N GLU A 220 -11.65 -10.80 -8.88
CA GLU A 220 -11.53 -11.85 -7.89
C GLU A 220 -10.15 -12.50 -8.00
N ALA A 221 -9.43 -12.57 -6.89
CA ALA A 221 -8.18 -13.30 -6.79
C ALA A 221 -8.26 -14.35 -5.70
N THR A 222 -7.70 -15.53 -5.96
CA THR A 222 -7.50 -16.58 -4.97
C THR A 222 -6.02 -16.90 -4.86
N PHE A 223 -5.56 -17.24 -3.64
CA PHE A 223 -4.16 -17.46 -3.34
C PHE A 223 -3.96 -18.86 -2.75
N ALA A 224 -2.91 -19.55 -3.19
CA ALA A 224 -2.47 -20.81 -2.63
C ALA A 224 -1.11 -20.64 -1.95
N TYR A 225 -0.89 -21.44 -0.90
CA TYR A 225 0.31 -21.44 -0.06
C TYR A 225 0.79 -22.88 0.05
N THR A 226 1.88 -23.21 -0.62
CA THR A 226 2.46 -24.57 -0.61
C THR A 226 3.79 -24.61 0.13
N ASP A 227 4.39 -23.44 0.40
CA ASP A 227 5.61 -23.36 1.17
C ASP A 227 5.35 -23.14 2.67
N LYS A 228 6.37 -23.45 3.49
CA LYS A 228 6.31 -23.26 4.94
C LYS A 228 6.60 -21.82 5.37
N MET A 229 6.94 -20.94 4.45
CA MET A 229 7.37 -19.57 4.74
C MET A 229 6.19 -18.61 4.89
N GLY A 230 4.98 -19.04 4.48
CA GLY A 230 3.75 -18.26 4.68
C GLY A 230 3.45 -17.25 3.58
N PHE A 231 4.18 -17.30 2.46
CA PHE A 231 3.94 -16.45 1.31
C PHE A 231 3.15 -17.20 0.23
N PRO A 232 2.29 -16.50 -0.56
CA PRO A 232 1.53 -17.16 -1.62
C PRO A 232 2.48 -17.70 -2.71
N THR A 233 2.26 -18.94 -3.12
CA THR A 233 3.02 -19.58 -4.21
C THR A 233 2.27 -19.56 -5.53
N GLU A 234 0.97 -19.29 -5.49
CA GLU A 234 0.12 -19.17 -6.67
C GLU A 234 -1.00 -18.17 -6.43
N GLN A 235 -1.38 -17.50 -7.51
CA GLN A 235 -2.55 -16.64 -7.59
C GLN A 235 -3.34 -16.96 -8.85
N VAL A 236 -4.67 -17.08 -8.71
CA VAL A 236 -5.60 -17.15 -9.84
C VAL A 236 -6.48 -15.93 -9.81
N THR A 237 -6.57 -15.23 -10.92
CA THR A 237 -7.31 -13.98 -11.06
C THR A 237 -8.38 -14.08 -12.12
N VAL A 238 -9.57 -13.58 -11.81
CA VAL A 238 -10.70 -13.42 -12.73
C VAL A 238 -11.11 -11.95 -12.75
N ILE A 239 -11.19 -11.36 -13.93
CA ILE A 239 -11.62 -9.96 -14.12
C ILE A 239 -12.93 -9.96 -14.87
N ASN A 240 -13.96 -9.29 -14.31
CA ASN A 240 -15.29 -9.12 -14.89
C ASN A 240 -15.91 -10.46 -15.37
N GLY A 241 -15.68 -11.55 -14.64
CA GLY A 241 -16.17 -12.89 -15.01
C GLY A 241 -15.49 -13.49 -16.24
N GLY A 242 -14.39 -12.91 -16.72
CA GLY A 242 -13.61 -13.44 -17.85
C GLY A 242 -12.85 -14.71 -17.53
N ALA A 243 -12.00 -15.13 -18.45
CA ALA A 243 -11.16 -16.32 -18.27
C ALA A 243 -10.16 -16.12 -17.11
N PRO A 244 -9.97 -17.15 -16.25
CA PRO A 244 -9.02 -17.08 -15.16
C PRO A 244 -7.58 -17.01 -15.70
N THR A 245 -6.78 -16.19 -15.06
CA THR A 245 -5.34 -16.12 -15.31
C THR A 245 -4.59 -16.55 -14.08
N ARG A 246 -3.59 -17.42 -14.30
CA ARG A 246 -2.78 -18.03 -13.25
C ARG A 246 -1.38 -17.45 -13.27
N CYS A 247 -0.89 -17.05 -12.09
CA CYS A 247 0.48 -16.62 -11.85
C CYS A 247 1.06 -17.45 -10.70
N SER A 248 2.22 -18.06 -10.91
CA SER A 248 2.98 -18.69 -9.84
C SER A 248 4.08 -17.75 -9.35
N TYR A 249 4.50 -17.93 -8.10
CA TYR A 249 5.54 -17.14 -7.47
C TYR A 249 6.71 -18.02 -7.05
N GLU A 250 7.92 -17.59 -7.40
CA GLU A 250 9.17 -18.20 -6.96
C GLU A 250 9.91 -17.19 -6.07
N TYR A 251 10.49 -17.67 -4.96
CA TYR A 251 11.17 -16.83 -3.98
C TYR A 251 12.60 -17.26 -3.76
N GLN A 252 13.50 -16.27 -3.59
CA GLN A 252 14.81 -16.44 -2.98
C GLN A 252 14.80 -15.80 -1.60
N TRP A 253 15.57 -16.33 -0.66
CA TRP A 253 15.53 -15.96 0.74
C TRP A 253 16.92 -15.65 1.26
N ASP A 254 17.02 -14.70 2.18
CA ASP A 254 18.24 -14.49 2.98
C ASP A 254 18.29 -15.46 4.17
N ALA A 255 19.43 -15.43 4.90
CA ALA A 255 19.65 -16.30 6.07
C ALA A 255 18.70 -16.00 7.25
N LYS A 256 18.00 -14.84 7.25
CA LYS A 256 17.03 -14.46 8.28
C LYS A 256 15.60 -14.85 7.90
N GLY A 257 15.40 -15.40 6.69
CA GLY A 257 14.10 -15.80 6.18
C GLY A 257 13.27 -14.63 5.67
N ASN A 258 13.91 -13.57 5.18
CA ASN A 258 13.28 -12.55 4.38
C ASN A 258 13.50 -12.86 2.90
N TRP A 259 12.48 -12.71 2.06
CA TRP A 259 12.68 -12.91 0.65
C TRP A 259 13.46 -11.74 0.03
N THR A 260 14.43 -12.09 -0.82
CA THR A 260 15.31 -11.16 -1.53
C THR A 260 14.94 -11.03 -3.01
N GLU A 261 14.28 -12.04 -3.57
CA GLU A 261 13.73 -12.00 -4.91
C GLU A 261 12.37 -12.72 -4.94
N LYS A 262 11.40 -12.13 -5.65
CA LYS A 262 10.10 -12.72 -5.96
C LYS A 262 9.91 -12.65 -7.47
N ARG A 263 9.83 -13.80 -8.14
CA ARG A 263 9.54 -13.91 -9.58
C ARG A 263 8.07 -14.17 -9.81
N PHE A 264 7.54 -13.57 -10.84
CA PHE A 264 6.19 -13.74 -11.35
C PHE A 264 6.25 -14.62 -12.58
N VAL A 265 5.69 -15.82 -12.48
CA VAL A 265 5.76 -16.85 -13.53
C VAL A 265 4.36 -17.07 -14.11
N VAL A 266 4.20 -16.82 -15.40
CA VAL A 266 2.95 -17.01 -16.15
C VAL A 266 3.22 -18.01 -17.28
N ASN A 267 2.41 -19.06 -17.37
CA ASN A 267 2.59 -20.13 -18.36
C ASN A 267 4.01 -20.73 -18.38
N GLY A 268 4.59 -20.90 -17.19
CA GLY A 268 5.94 -21.47 -17.02
C GLY A 268 7.09 -20.52 -17.38
N LYS A 269 6.81 -19.24 -17.68
CA LYS A 269 7.80 -18.26 -18.05
C LYS A 269 7.84 -17.13 -17.04
N ALA A 270 9.04 -16.81 -16.52
CA ALA A 270 9.22 -15.70 -15.61
C ALA A 270 9.09 -14.37 -16.38
N MET A 271 8.08 -13.56 -16.03
CA MET A 271 7.73 -12.32 -16.71
C MET A 271 8.36 -11.09 -16.05
N ALA A 272 8.43 -11.11 -14.74
CA ALA A 272 8.96 -10.01 -13.93
C ALA A 272 9.57 -10.53 -12.63
N ALA A 273 10.39 -9.71 -11.99
CA ALA A 273 10.89 -9.98 -10.66
C ALA A 273 10.89 -8.70 -9.81
N VAL A 274 10.59 -8.87 -8.52
CA VAL A 274 10.86 -7.87 -7.49
C VAL A 274 12.08 -8.32 -6.71
N LYS A 275 13.06 -7.44 -6.60
CA LYS A 275 14.29 -7.66 -5.84
C LYS A 275 14.34 -6.79 -4.61
N ARG A 276 14.91 -7.31 -3.52
CA ARG A 276 15.11 -6.61 -2.26
C ARG A 276 16.56 -6.69 -1.81
N GLU A 277 17.12 -5.55 -1.43
CA GLU A 277 18.35 -5.47 -0.66
C GLU A 277 17.99 -5.07 0.75
N ILE A 278 18.40 -5.87 1.74
CA ILE A 278 18.02 -5.70 3.13
C ILE A 278 19.27 -5.44 3.96
N THR A 279 19.33 -4.29 4.62
CA THR A 279 20.38 -3.97 5.58
C THR A 279 19.83 -4.08 6.99
N TYR A 280 20.58 -4.70 7.89
CA TYR A 280 20.22 -4.91 9.28
C TYR A 280 21.05 -4.01 10.20
N TYR A 281 20.51 -3.75 11.41
CA TYR A 281 21.27 -3.12 12.50
C TYR A 281 22.35 -4.05 13.05
#